data_744f2d713f954d4bbb802908fa020406
#
_entry.id   744f2d713f954d4bbb802908fa020406
#
_cell.length_a   1.000
_cell.length_b   1.000
_cell.length_c   1.000
_cell.angle_alpha   90.00
_cell.angle_beta   90.00
_cell.angle_gamma   90.00
#
_symmetry.space_group_name_H-M   'P 1'
#
loop_
_entity.id
_entity.type
_entity.pdbx_description
1 polymer ?
#
loop_
_entity_poly.entity_id
_entity_poly.type
_entity_poly.pdbx_seq_one_letter_code
_entity_poly.pdbx_strand_id
1 'polypeptide(L)'
;LAARADEMPYHRLTLVHPENAPPPQDHIWGFWKIAGLEVAADLARHKWSCWRVATAEGEALLSSQKHAYHALQRKKWEARCADLARDHGVGFVSQKNLRDVAGGQLLDSRPPAIPLGQMIQHFIGWEVAAPKGSFDSTHAILMDFRCDQSRGIHFIYLLPFDDRTALVESTMF
;
A
#
# COMPACT_ATOMS: atom_id res chain seq x y z
N LEU A 1 -11.78 -0.58 -11.42
CA LEU A 1 -12.72 -0.01 -12.39
C LEU A 1 -12.08 0.16 -13.76
N ALA A 2 -10.93 0.82 -13.88
CA ALA A 2 -10.29 1.03 -15.19
C ALA A 2 -10.05 -0.28 -15.96
N ALA A 3 -9.54 -1.33 -15.30
CA ALA A 3 -9.30 -2.64 -15.91
C ALA A 3 -10.57 -3.41 -16.34
N ARG A 4 -11.75 -2.87 -16.05
CA ARG A 4 -13.05 -3.43 -16.41
C ARG A 4 -13.92 -2.40 -17.15
N ALA A 5 -13.30 -1.37 -17.71
CA ALA A 5 -14.04 -0.32 -18.41
C ALA A 5 -14.75 -0.83 -19.68
N ASP A 6 -14.18 -1.84 -20.31
CA ASP A 6 -14.75 -2.56 -21.46
C ASP A 6 -15.99 -3.40 -21.12
N GLU A 7 -16.15 -3.79 -19.85
CA GLU A 7 -17.35 -4.47 -19.35
C GLU A 7 -18.53 -3.50 -19.12
N MET A 8 -18.30 -2.19 -19.26
CA MET A 8 -19.29 -1.14 -19.06
C MET A 8 -19.49 -0.30 -20.34
N PRO A 9 -20.05 -0.89 -21.41
CA PRO A 9 -20.06 -0.29 -22.75
C PRO A 9 -20.84 1.03 -22.85
N TYR A 10 -21.65 1.35 -21.85
CA TYR A 10 -22.47 2.58 -21.83
C TYR A 10 -21.94 3.65 -20.90
N HIS A 11 -20.78 3.43 -20.26
CA HIS A 11 -20.21 4.36 -19.28
C HIS A 11 -18.85 4.84 -19.71
N ARG A 12 -18.72 6.15 -19.80
CA ARG A 12 -17.42 6.80 -19.98
C ARG A 12 -16.82 7.08 -18.61
N LEU A 13 -15.68 6.45 -18.32
CA LEU A 13 -14.94 6.73 -17.10
C LEU A 13 -14.02 7.95 -17.29
N THR A 14 -13.99 8.81 -16.28
CA THR A 14 -13.08 9.94 -16.23
C THR A 14 -12.44 10.00 -14.85
N LEU A 15 -11.11 10.05 -14.81
CA LEU A 15 -10.35 10.26 -13.59
C LEU A 15 -10.09 11.76 -13.43
N VAL A 16 -10.49 12.29 -12.28
CA VAL A 16 -10.29 13.69 -11.91
C VAL A 16 -9.13 13.78 -10.92
N HIS A 17 -8.12 14.56 -11.24
CA HIS A 17 -6.98 14.78 -10.35
C HIS A 17 -6.94 16.22 -9.84
N PRO A 18 -6.54 16.47 -8.58
CA PRO A 18 -6.40 17.80 -8.03
C PRO A 18 -5.20 18.52 -8.67
N GLU A 19 -5.32 19.85 -8.86
CA GLU A 19 -4.26 20.63 -9.52
C GLU A 19 -3.03 20.86 -8.63
N ASN A 20 -3.24 21.01 -7.34
CA ASN A 20 -2.22 21.44 -6.39
C ASN A 20 -1.92 20.34 -5.35
N ALA A 21 -2.16 19.08 -5.67
CA ALA A 21 -1.77 18.00 -4.77
C ALA A 21 -0.23 17.97 -4.66
N PRO A 22 0.32 17.93 -3.46
CA PRO A 22 1.74 17.69 -3.31
C PRO A 22 2.09 16.35 -3.98
N PRO A 23 3.29 16.22 -4.55
CA PRO A 23 3.71 14.96 -5.14
C PRO A 23 3.60 13.86 -4.08
N PRO A 24 2.96 12.73 -4.40
CA PRO A 24 2.81 11.65 -3.44
C PRO A 24 4.17 11.10 -3.05
N GLN A 25 4.37 10.88 -1.75
CA GLN A 25 5.54 10.17 -1.27
C GLN A 25 5.52 8.73 -1.81
N ASP A 26 6.70 8.21 -2.12
CA ASP A 26 6.84 6.84 -2.61
C ASP A 26 6.86 5.88 -1.41
N HIS A 27 5.68 5.45 -1.00
CA HIS A 27 5.51 4.48 0.08
C HIS A 27 5.68 3.06 -0.42
N ILE A 28 6.05 2.18 0.49
CA ILE A 28 5.90 0.74 0.31
C ILE A 28 4.52 0.35 0.86
N TRP A 29 3.72 -0.32 0.04
CA TRP A 29 2.45 -0.91 0.46
C TRP A 29 2.61 -2.40 0.67
N GLY A 30 2.18 -2.87 1.83
CA GLY A 30 2.10 -4.27 2.15
C GLY A 30 0.70 -4.82 1.94
N PHE A 31 0.56 -6.00 1.34
CA PHE A 31 -0.73 -6.64 1.12
C PHE A 31 -0.62 -8.17 1.04
N TRP A 32 -1.72 -8.84 1.36
CA TRP A 32 -1.86 -10.27 1.17
C TRP A 32 -2.30 -10.58 -0.26
N LYS A 33 -1.63 -11.55 -0.91
CA LYS A 33 -2.09 -12.00 -2.22
C LYS A 33 -3.43 -12.72 -2.08
N ILE A 34 -4.47 -12.12 -2.65
CA ILE A 34 -5.81 -12.68 -2.79
C ILE A 34 -6.28 -12.56 -4.24
N ALA A 35 -7.38 -13.23 -4.58
CA ALA A 35 -7.99 -13.10 -5.90
C ALA A 35 -8.33 -11.65 -6.21
N GLY A 36 -8.02 -11.20 -7.43
CA GLY A 36 -8.19 -9.82 -7.89
C GLY A 36 -7.00 -8.89 -7.65
N LEU A 37 -5.94 -9.35 -6.95
CA LEU A 37 -4.70 -8.61 -6.74
C LEU A 37 -3.51 -9.17 -7.52
N GLU A 38 -3.75 -9.96 -8.56
CA GLU A 38 -2.69 -10.61 -9.36
C GLU A 38 -1.74 -9.58 -9.96
N VAL A 39 -2.28 -8.53 -10.59
CA VAL A 39 -1.48 -7.45 -11.20
C VAL A 39 -0.60 -6.74 -10.17
N ALA A 40 -1.12 -6.50 -8.97
CA ALA A 40 -0.33 -5.91 -7.89
C ALA A 40 0.76 -6.86 -7.39
N ALA A 41 0.46 -8.16 -7.29
CA ALA A 41 1.41 -9.18 -6.87
C ALA A 41 2.57 -9.34 -7.88
N ASP A 42 2.30 -9.23 -9.17
CA ASP A 42 3.32 -9.32 -10.24
C ASP A 42 4.27 -8.10 -10.24
N LEU A 43 3.80 -6.96 -9.73
CA LEU A 43 4.61 -5.74 -9.59
C LEU A 43 5.35 -5.65 -8.25
N ALA A 44 5.11 -6.60 -7.34
CA ALA A 44 5.71 -6.56 -6.02
C ALA A 44 7.24 -6.58 -6.09
N ARG A 45 7.87 -5.77 -5.23
CA ARG A 45 9.33 -5.72 -5.06
C ARG A 45 9.84 -6.99 -4.38
N HIS A 46 9.06 -7.49 -3.41
CA HIS A 46 9.37 -8.69 -2.65
C HIS A 46 8.10 -9.38 -2.14
N LYS A 47 8.22 -10.67 -1.81
CA LYS A 47 7.14 -11.46 -1.22
C LYS A 47 7.68 -12.38 -0.15
N TRP A 48 6.91 -12.57 0.92
CA TRP A 48 7.24 -13.49 2.01
C TRP A 48 6.11 -14.52 2.16
N SER A 49 6.46 -15.78 2.10
CA SER A 49 5.53 -16.88 2.44
C SER A 49 5.52 -17.17 3.93
N CYS A 50 6.47 -16.62 4.69
CA CYS A 50 6.58 -16.72 6.14
C CYS A 50 6.63 -15.34 6.77
N TRP A 51 6.00 -15.19 7.92
CA TRP A 51 6.04 -13.96 8.69
C TRP A 51 5.97 -14.24 10.18
N ARG A 52 6.46 -13.30 10.97
CA ARG A 52 6.57 -13.38 12.40
C ARG A 52 5.72 -12.29 13.08
N VAL A 53 5.10 -12.68 14.19
CA VAL A 53 4.52 -11.78 15.18
C VAL A 53 5.19 -12.07 16.50
N ALA A 54 5.66 -11.03 17.21
CA ALA A 54 6.43 -11.18 18.44
C ALA A 54 5.88 -10.29 19.56
N THR A 55 5.83 -10.85 20.77
CA THR A 55 5.49 -10.15 22.02
C THR A 55 6.57 -10.43 23.07
N ALA A 56 6.46 -9.81 24.23
CA ALA A 56 7.37 -10.08 25.35
C ALA A 56 7.28 -11.54 25.84
N GLU A 57 6.11 -12.18 25.70
CA GLU A 57 5.82 -13.55 26.16
C GLU A 57 6.26 -14.62 25.15
N GLY A 58 6.49 -14.24 23.90
CA GLY A 58 6.90 -15.19 22.87
C GLY A 58 6.67 -14.70 21.45
N GLU A 59 6.89 -15.60 20.50
CA GLU A 59 6.69 -15.31 19.09
C GLU A 59 5.95 -16.41 18.36
N ALA A 60 5.21 -16.04 17.32
CA ALA A 60 4.54 -16.94 16.40
C ALA A 60 5.13 -16.78 15.00
N LEU A 61 5.57 -17.88 14.42
CA LEU A 61 5.96 -17.96 13.00
C LEU A 61 4.79 -18.55 12.22
N LEU A 62 4.29 -17.78 11.26
CA LEU A 62 3.15 -18.13 10.44
C LEU A 62 3.59 -18.26 8.99
N SER A 63 2.89 -19.07 8.20
CA SER A 63 3.22 -19.23 6.78
C SER A 63 2.01 -19.50 5.91
N SER A 64 2.06 -19.05 4.67
CA SER A 64 1.11 -19.40 3.62
C SER A 64 1.74 -19.22 2.24
N GLN A 65 1.73 -20.28 1.45
CA GLN A 65 2.12 -20.19 0.04
C GLN A 65 1.03 -19.57 -0.82
N LYS A 66 -0.23 -19.80 -0.46
CA LYS A 66 -1.40 -19.30 -1.20
C LYS A 66 -1.60 -17.80 -0.99
N HIS A 67 -1.38 -17.32 0.23
CA HIS A 67 -1.60 -15.94 0.64
C HIS A 67 -0.29 -15.33 1.16
N ALA A 68 0.75 -15.33 0.33
CA ALA A 68 2.00 -14.68 0.67
C ALA A 68 1.79 -13.18 0.88
N TYR A 69 2.57 -12.58 1.79
CA TYR A 69 2.61 -11.16 2.00
C TYR A 69 3.53 -10.50 0.96
N HIS A 70 3.08 -9.45 0.32
CA HIS A 70 3.78 -8.77 -0.76
C HIS A 70 4.08 -7.32 -0.38
N ALA A 71 5.21 -6.80 -0.84
CA ALA A 71 5.57 -5.39 -0.74
C ALA A 71 5.65 -4.77 -2.13
N LEU A 72 4.93 -3.67 -2.34
CA LEU A 72 4.79 -2.99 -3.62
C LEU A 72 5.11 -1.50 -3.46
N GLN A 73 5.95 -0.94 -4.33
CA GLN A 73 6.17 0.49 -4.39
C GLN A 73 4.96 1.22 -4.97
N ARG A 74 4.48 2.23 -4.26
CA ARG A 74 3.33 3.06 -4.67
C ARG A 74 3.47 3.58 -6.10
N LYS A 75 4.61 4.17 -6.44
CA LYS A 75 4.85 4.74 -7.79
C LYS A 75 4.71 3.72 -8.90
N LYS A 76 5.17 2.48 -8.67
CA LYS A 76 5.02 1.39 -9.66
C LYS A 76 3.55 1.04 -9.86
N TRP A 77 2.79 0.99 -8.77
CA TRP A 77 1.36 0.71 -8.86
C TRP A 77 0.60 1.83 -9.55
N GLU A 78 0.86 3.09 -9.17
CA GLU A 78 0.22 4.26 -9.79
C GLU A 78 0.52 4.35 -11.29
N ALA A 79 1.76 4.11 -11.69
CA ALA A 79 2.13 4.07 -13.11
C ALA A 79 1.35 2.98 -13.85
N ARG A 80 1.29 1.77 -13.31
CA ARG A 80 0.54 0.66 -13.91
C ARG A 80 -0.95 0.96 -14.01
N CYS A 81 -1.55 1.54 -12.97
CA CYS A 81 -2.95 1.96 -12.99
C CYS A 81 -3.21 3.03 -14.06
N ALA A 82 -2.30 3.99 -14.21
CA ALA A 82 -2.42 5.02 -15.23
C ALA A 82 -2.32 4.44 -16.65
N ASP A 83 -1.41 3.49 -16.88
CA ASP A 83 -1.30 2.81 -18.17
C ASP A 83 -2.56 2.01 -18.49
N LEU A 84 -3.05 1.19 -17.53
CA LEU A 84 -4.32 0.49 -17.69
C LEU A 84 -5.49 1.42 -18.01
N ALA A 85 -5.55 2.56 -17.33
CA ALA A 85 -6.61 3.53 -17.58
C ALA A 85 -6.53 4.10 -19.00
N ARG A 86 -5.33 4.42 -19.50
CA ARG A 86 -5.14 4.89 -20.88
C ARG A 86 -5.49 3.82 -21.91
N ASP A 87 -5.02 2.59 -21.69
CA ASP A 87 -5.27 1.45 -22.60
C ASP A 87 -6.77 1.17 -22.76
N HIS A 88 -7.56 1.43 -21.71
CA HIS A 88 -9.03 1.27 -21.71
C HIS A 88 -9.80 2.57 -21.99
N GLY A 89 -9.13 3.60 -22.53
CA GLY A 89 -9.78 4.84 -22.96
C GLY A 89 -10.38 5.69 -21.84
N VAL A 90 -9.90 5.54 -20.60
CA VAL A 90 -10.34 6.38 -19.48
C VAL A 90 -9.81 7.80 -19.66
N GLY A 91 -10.71 8.79 -19.57
CA GLY A 91 -10.34 10.21 -19.65
C GLY A 91 -9.62 10.68 -18.40
N PHE A 92 -8.70 11.63 -18.56
CA PHE A 92 -8.02 12.30 -17.44
C PHE A 92 -8.32 13.80 -17.50
N VAL A 93 -8.87 14.36 -16.45
CA VAL A 93 -9.17 15.80 -16.36
C VAL A 93 -8.65 16.40 -15.07
N SER A 94 -8.28 17.66 -15.12
CA SER A 94 -7.97 18.43 -13.93
C SER A 94 -9.25 18.84 -13.20
N GLN A 95 -9.18 18.98 -11.89
CA GLN A 95 -10.32 19.38 -11.06
C GLN A 95 -10.99 20.70 -11.52
N LYS A 96 -10.24 21.64 -12.07
CA LYS A 96 -10.81 22.89 -12.62
C LYS A 96 -11.75 22.66 -13.80
N ASN A 97 -11.51 21.59 -14.57
CA ASN A 97 -12.27 21.22 -15.75
C ASN A 97 -13.39 20.22 -15.43
N LEU A 98 -13.65 19.95 -14.15
CA LEU A 98 -14.71 19.01 -13.72
C LEU A 98 -16.10 19.45 -14.20
N ARG A 99 -16.34 20.76 -14.34
CA ARG A 99 -17.63 21.29 -14.82
C ARG A 99 -17.92 20.91 -16.25
N ASP A 100 -16.89 20.60 -17.03
CA ASP A 100 -17.00 20.19 -18.43
C ASP A 100 -17.38 18.69 -18.56
N VAL A 101 -17.35 17.95 -17.46
CA VAL A 101 -17.80 16.55 -17.39
C VAL A 101 -19.26 16.55 -16.97
N ALA A 102 -20.15 16.82 -17.93
CA ALA A 102 -21.59 16.89 -17.66
C ALA A 102 -22.22 15.52 -17.44
N GLY A 103 -23.04 15.37 -16.40
CA GLY A 103 -24.08 14.37 -16.29
C GLY A 103 -23.64 12.96 -15.94
N GLY A 104 -22.78 12.78 -14.94
CA GLY A 104 -22.34 11.45 -14.48
C GLY A 104 -22.45 11.23 -12.98
N GLN A 105 -22.25 10.00 -12.54
CA GLN A 105 -22.07 9.68 -11.13
C GLN A 105 -20.66 10.07 -10.69
N LEU A 106 -20.56 10.90 -9.66
CA LEU A 106 -19.27 11.25 -9.04
C LEU A 106 -18.95 10.28 -7.91
N LEU A 107 -17.78 9.63 -7.99
CA LEU A 107 -17.21 8.83 -6.92
C LEU A 107 -16.03 9.60 -6.32
N ASP A 108 -16.19 10.09 -5.09
CA ASP A 108 -15.14 10.83 -4.38
C ASP A 108 -14.34 9.88 -3.49
N SER A 109 -13.07 9.64 -3.84
CA SER A 109 -12.14 8.80 -3.08
C SER A 109 -11.26 9.57 -2.11
N ARG A 110 -11.45 10.89 -1.97
CA ARG A 110 -10.70 11.68 -0.99
C ARG A 110 -11.09 11.27 0.42
N PRO A 111 -10.14 11.17 1.36
CA PRO A 111 -10.47 10.85 2.73
C PRO A 111 -11.38 11.93 3.33
N PRO A 112 -12.40 11.54 4.12
CA PRO A 112 -13.24 12.50 4.84
C PRO A 112 -12.42 13.23 5.91
N ALA A 113 -12.95 14.36 6.38
CA ALA A 113 -12.38 15.03 7.55
C ALA A 113 -12.41 14.08 8.76
N ILE A 114 -11.30 13.99 9.48
CA ILE A 114 -11.19 13.15 10.68
C ILE A 114 -11.91 13.88 11.83
N PRO A 115 -12.97 13.31 12.45
CA PRO A 115 -13.61 13.88 13.61
C PRO A 115 -12.64 13.95 14.81
N LEU A 116 -12.78 14.99 15.64
CA LEU A 116 -11.98 15.12 16.86
C LEU A 116 -12.24 13.93 17.82
N GLY A 117 -11.19 13.45 18.46
CA GLY A 117 -11.27 12.35 19.44
C GLY A 117 -11.34 10.95 18.86
N GLN A 118 -11.13 10.78 17.57
CA GLN A 118 -11.00 9.45 16.96
C GLN A 118 -9.61 8.88 17.18
N MET A 119 -9.54 7.57 17.30
CA MET A 119 -8.26 6.85 17.29
C MET A 119 -7.62 6.99 15.91
N ILE A 120 -6.37 7.39 15.89
CA ILE A 120 -5.60 7.64 14.67
C ILE A 120 -4.41 6.70 14.65
N GLN A 121 -4.23 6.01 13.54
CA GLN A 121 -3.01 5.27 13.28
C GLN A 121 -1.91 6.22 12.79
N HIS A 122 -0.78 6.19 13.46
CA HIS A 122 0.45 6.87 13.04
C HIS A 122 1.50 5.84 12.63
N PHE A 123 2.19 6.11 11.55
CA PHE A 123 3.34 5.29 11.18
C PHE A 123 4.44 6.15 10.56
N ILE A 124 5.67 5.70 10.77
CA ILE A 124 6.85 6.26 10.13
C ILE A 124 7.78 5.12 9.75
N GLY A 125 8.21 5.10 8.50
CA GLY A 125 9.05 4.04 7.97
C GLY A 125 10.28 4.59 7.27
N TRP A 126 11.39 3.84 7.38
CA TRP A 126 12.62 4.10 6.66
C TRP A 126 13.05 2.86 5.90
N GLU A 127 13.43 3.05 4.66
CA GLU A 127 14.21 2.04 3.96
C GLU A 127 15.67 2.20 4.43
N VAL A 128 16.21 1.15 5.01
CA VAL A 128 17.53 1.14 5.61
C VAL A 128 18.47 0.24 4.84
N ALA A 129 19.74 0.62 4.77
CA ALA A 129 20.83 -0.20 4.25
C ALA A 129 21.79 -0.56 5.38
N ALA A 130 22.24 -1.82 5.43
CA ALA A 130 23.11 -2.37 6.45
C ALA A 130 24.22 -3.25 5.83
N PRO A 131 25.24 -3.65 6.60
CA PRO A 131 26.23 -4.61 6.14
C PRO A 131 25.60 -5.92 5.65
N LYS A 132 26.32 -6.65 4.80
CA LYS A 132 25.87 -7.95 4.28
C LYS A 132 25.54 -8.93 5.42
N GLY A 133 24.41 -9.63 5.31
CA GLY A 133 23.97 -10.61 6.30
C GLY A 133 23.26 -10.00 7.52
N SER A 134 22.91 -8.69 7.48
CA SER A 134 22.19 -8.04 8.57
C SER A 134 20.72 -8.43 8.64
N PHE A 135 20.11 -8.83 7.50
CA PHE A 135 18.70 -9.18 7.42
C PHE A 135 18.50 -10.59 6.87
N ASP A 136 17.49 -11.27 7.40
CA ASP A 136 16.96 -12.53 6.85
C ASP A 136 15.75 -12.21 5.97
N SER A 137 15.95 -12.22 4.65
CA SER A 137 14.89 -11.91 3.69
C SER A 137 13.86 -13.02 3.49
N THR A 138 13.99 -14.14 4.18
CA THR A 138 13.04 -15.26 4.09
C THR A 138 11.77 -15.04 4.92
N HIS A 139 11.82 -14.12 5.88
CA HIS A 139 10.71 -13.82 6.80
C HIS A 139 10.44 -12.32 6.86
N ALA A 140 9.17 -11.93 6.82
CA ALA A 140 8.74 -10.61 7.25
C ALA A 140 8.46 -10.60 8.75
N ILE A 141 8.81 -9.54 9.47
CA ILE A 141 8.26 -9.28 10.81
C ILE A 141 7.12 -8.29 10.63
N LEU A 142 5.88 -8.75 10.83
CA LEU A 142 4.70 -7.93 10.59
C LEU A 142 4.26 -7.16 11.83
N MET A 143 4.52 -7.69 13.03
CA MET A 143 4.21 -7.00 14.28
C MET A 143 5.21 -7.46 15.34
N ASP A 144 6.14 -6.61 15.69
CA ASP A 144 7.00 -6.80 16.86
C ASP A 144 6.57 -5.83 17.96
N PHE A 145 5.85 -6.35 18.94
CA PHE A 145 5.35 -5.58 20.07
C PHE A 145 6.38 -5.40 21.20
N ARG A 146 7.61 -5.87 21.04
CA ARG A 146 8.69 -5.75 22.02
C ARG A 146 9.31 -4.34 22.04
N CYS A 147 8.45 -3.34 21.98
CA CYS A 147 8.77 -1.92 22.05
C CYS A 147 7.89 -1.25 23.12
N ASP A 148 8.12 0.03 23.40
CA ASP A 148 7.40 0.77 24.43
C ASP A 148 5.89 0.82 24.12
N GLN A 149 5.06 0.30 25.05
CA GLN A 149 3.60 0.26 24.98
C GLN A 149 2.93 1.32 25.88
N SER A 150 3.70 2.21 26.51
CA SER A 150 3.17 3.15 27.52
C SER A 150 2.19 4.20 26.95
N ARG A 151 2.20 4.40 25.65
CA ARG A 151 1.41 5.43 24.97
C ARG A 151 0.29 4.91 24.05
N GLY A 152 0.08 3.61 24.02
CA GLY A 152 -0.88 2.95 23.16
C GLY A 152 -0.34 1.68 22.54
N ILE A 153 -1.07 1.11 21.60
CA ILE A 153 -0.61 -0.07 20.87
C ILE A 153 0.50 0.37 19.91
N HIS A 154 1.70 -0.18 20.11
CA HIS A 154 2.88 0.15 19.33
C HIS A 154 3.57 -1.13 18.86
N PHE A 155 3.95 -1.19 17.59
CA PHE A 155 4.71 -2.31 17.03
C PHE A 155 5.60 -1.86 15.87
N ILE A 156 6.59 -2.69 15.59
CA ILE A 156 7.56 -2.46 14.51
C ILE A 156 7.30 -3.49 13.41
N TYR A 157 7.22 -3.00 12.16
CA TYR A 157 7.41 -3.83 10.97
C TYR A 157 8.89 -3.89 10.60
N LEU A 158 9.35 -5.06 10.19
CA LEU A 158 10.62 -5.22 9.48
C LEU A 158 10.36 -6.06 8.23
N LEU A 159 10.49 -5.44 7.08
CA LEU A 159 10.28 -6.06 5.76
C LEU A 159 11.63 -6.11 5.01
N PRO A 160 12.41 -7.18 5.16
CA PRO A 160 13.72 -7.29 4.53
C PRO A 160 13.57 -7.67 3.06
N PHE A 161 14.11 -6.84 2.16
CA PHE A 161 14.06 -7.08 0.72
C PHE A 161 15.20 -7.99 0.25
N ASP A 162 16.32 -7.91 0.93
CA ASP A 162 17.51 -8.75 0.76
C ASP A 162 18.31 -8.81 2.07
N ASP A 163 19.54 -9.33 2.04
CA ASP A 163 20.40 -9.44 3.22
C ASP A 163 21.03 -8.12 3.70
N ARG A 164 20.76 -7.00 3.00
CA ARG A 164 21.31 -5.67 3.26
C ARG A 164 20.28 -4.56 3.38
N THR A 165 19.11 -4.74 2.77
CA THR A 165 18.10 -3.68 2.69
C THR A 165 16.77 -4.13 3.26
N ALA A 166 16.14 -3.27 4.03
CA ALA A 166 14.84 -3.53 4.64
C ALA A 166 14.04 -2.24 4.80
N LEU A 167 12.71 -2.35 4.82
CA LEU A 167 11.83 -1.33 5.40
C LEU A 167 11.70 -1.61 6.89
N VAL A 168 11.98 -0.61 7.71
CA VAL A 168 11.69 -0.60 9.15
C VAL A 168 10.63 0.46 9.39
N GLU A 169 9.47 0.06 9.92
CA GLU A 169 8.35 0.96 10.14
C GLU A 169 7.83 0.83 11.57
N SER A 170 7.71 1.97 12.24
CA SER A 170 7.10 2.10 13.56
C SER A 170 5.65 2.52 13.38
N THR A 171 4.72 1.73 13.91
CA THR A 171 3.27 1.96 13.83
C THR A 171 2.69 2.04 15.23
N MET A 172 1.85 3.06 15.46
CA MET A 172 1.22 3.34 16.75
C MET A 172 -0.26 3.71 16.55
N PHE A 173 -1.11 3.24 17.48
CA PHE A 173 -2.52 3.62 17.62
C PHE A 173 -2.77 4.34 18.92
#